data_d23ed7109a702a9823ad48788515d212
#
_entry.id   d23ed7109a702a9823ad48788515d212
#
_cell.length_a   1.000
_cell.length_b   1.000
_cell.length_c   1.000
_cell.angle_alpha   90.00
_cell.angle_beta   90.00
_cell.angle_gamma   90.00
#
_symmetry.space_group_name_H-M   'P 1'
#
loop_
_entity.id
_entity.type
_entity.pdbx_description
1 polymer ?
#
loop_
_entity_poly.entity_id
_entity_poly.type
_entity_poly.pdbx_seq_one_letter_code
_entity_poly.pdbx_strand_id
1 'polypeptide(L)'
;YVLRLPMSKELLAMTADDFVAALTVHNEVKAFVVGQNFTFGAGGLGTPDVIKALVEPKGIQVYALTLAKCNEVQEHVSSTLIREAVKVGHFELVNTLLGRPFMFKGTVIEGDRRGRILGFPTLNFLYPKELTLPPDGVYVNRVFIDGKWYEGVGNLGDNPTFENQYHRFEVHLFNFDKMVYGYEATVEFWKLLRPEKRFDSL
;
A
#
# COMPACT_ATOMS: atom_id res chain seq x y z
N TYR A 1 0.14 18.04 7.21
CA TYR A 1 -0.02 18.20 5.75
C TYR A 1 1.04 17.36 5.03
N VAL A 2 0.71 16.86 3.83
CA VAL A 2 1.64 16.14 2.95
C VAL A 2 1.79 16.93 1.67
N LEU A 3 3.02 17.30 1.32
CA LEU A 3 3.36 17.91 0.04
C LEU A 3 3.86 16.81 -0.91
N ARG A 4 3.16 16.61 -2.03
CA ARG A 4 3.61 15.72 -3.11
C ARG A 4 4.37 16.51 -4.14
N LEU A 5 5.65 16.20 -4.34
CA LEU A 5 6.46 16.77 -5.42
C LEU A 5 6.39 15.83 -6.63
N PRO A 6 5.92 16.30 -7.81
CA PRO A 6 5.96 15.49 -9.02
C PRO A 6 7.42 15.26 -9.43
N MET A 7 7.75 14.02 -9.80
CA MET A 7 9.09 13.66 -10.28
C MET A 7 9.27 14.14 -11.72
N SER A 8 9.47 15.45 -11.88
CA SER A 8 9.72 16.07 -13.19
C SER A 8 11.20 15.94 -13.58
N LYS A 9 11.50 16.17 -14.88
CA LYS A 9 12.89 16.18 -15.36
C LYS A 9 13.70 17.28 -14.68
N GLU A 10 13.08 18.43 -14.44
CA GLU A 10 13.69 19.57 -13.75
C GLU A 10 14.05 19.23 -12.31
N LEU A 11 13.13 18.57 -11.57
CA LEU A 11 13.40 18.13 -10.21
C LEU A 11 14.53 17.09 -10.15
N LEU A 12 14.56 16.16 -11.10
CA LEU A 12 15.61 15.13 -11.19
C LEU A 12 16.99 15.69 -11.60
N ALA A 13 17.01 16.81 -12.32
CA ALA A 13 18.24 17.49 -12.73
C ALA A 13 18.75 18.51 -11.68
N MET A 14 17.97 18.79 -10.64
CA MET A 14 18.30 19.77 -9.61
C MET A 14 19.51 19.28 -8.80
N THR A 15 20.46 20.15 -8.51
CA THR A 15 21.58 19.82 -7.64
C THR A 15 21.12 19.57 -6.20
N ALA A 16 21.93 18.94 -5.37
CA ALA A 16 21.61 18.74 -3.96
C ALA A 16 21.45 20.10 -3.23
N ASP A 17 22.30 21.07 -3.54
CA ASP A 17 22.25 22.42 -2.97
C ASP A 17 20.96 23.15 -3.36
N ASP A 18 20.61 23.13 -4.64
CA ASP A 18 19.40 23.78 -5.15
C ASP A 18 18.13 23.14 -4.58
N PHE A 19 18.10 21.81 -4.44
CA PHE A 19 16.99 21.10 -3.82
C PHE A 19 16.79 21.51 -2.36
N VAL A 20 17.86 21.54 -1.57
CA VAL A 20 17.81 21.97 -0.16
C VAL A 20 17.44 23.46 -0.09
N ALA A 21 17.99 24.31 -0.96
CA ALA A 21 17.66 25.73 -1.02
C ALA A 21 16.16 25.93 -1.33
N ALA A 22 15.61 25.24 -2.33
CA ALA A 22 14.19 25.31 -2.69
C ALA A 22 13.26 24.95 -1.53
N LEU A 23 13.65 24.00 -0.67
CA LEU A 23 12.87 23.63 0.52
C LEU A 23 12.98 24.67 1.64
N THR A 24 14.12 25.36 1.78
CA THR A 24 14.41 26.21 2.95
C THR A 24 14.20 27.70 2.73
N VAL A 25 14.25 28.20 1.48
CA VAL A 25 14.19 29.66 1.20
C VAL A 25 12.82 30.27 1.55
N HIS A 26 11.74 29.54 1.29
CA HIS A 26 10.38 30.05 1.50
C HIS A 26 9.63 29.38 2.66
N ASN A 27 10.31 28.49 3.40
CA ASN A 27 9.69 27.74 4.49
C ASN A 27 10.55 27.84 5.74
N GLU A 28 9.89 27.96 6.89
CA GLU A 28 10.55 27.87 8.21
C GLU A 28 10.85 26.41 8.57
N VAL A 29 11.76 25.79 7.83
CA VAL A 29 12.19 24.41 8.14
C VAL A 29 12.94 24.39 9.46
N LYS A 30 12.50 23.59 10.41
CA LYS A 30 13.16 23.42 11.73
C LYS A 30 14.08 22.20 11.75
N ALA A 31 13.70 21.15 11.01
CA ALA A 31 14.51 19.94 10.95
C ALA A 31 14.25 19.16 9.65
N PHE A 32 15.25 18.38 9.24
CA PHE A 32 15.12 17.31 8.25
C PHE A 32 15.13 15.96 8.99
N VAL A 33 14.16 15.11 8.69
CA VAL A 33 14.11 13.73 9.19
C VAL A 33 14.12 12.82 7.96
N VAL A 34 15.18 12.06 7.77
CA VAL A 34 15.40 11.23 6.58
C VAL A 34 15.94 9.85 6.98
N GLY A 35 15.76 8.85 6.14
CA GLY A 35 16.47 7.57 6.33
C GLY A 35 17.97 7.75 6.10
N GLN A 36 18.80 6.95 6.78
CA GLN A 36 20.26 6.98 6.59
C GLN A 36 20.70 6.66 5.15
N ASN A 37 19.86 6.00 4.37
CA ASN A 37 20.08 5.68 2.95
C ASN A 37 19.38 6.66 1.99
N PHE A 38 18.87 7.78 2.49
CA PHE A 38 18.19 8.77 1.65
C PHE A 38 19.17 9.40 0.67
N THR A 39 18.80 9.43 -0.62
CA THR A 39 19.54 10.11 -1.67
C THR A 39 18.63 11.04 -2.44
N PHE A 40 19.17 12.17 -2.92
CA PHE A 40 18.44 13.20 -3.66
C PHE A 40 19.37 13.98 -4.57
N GLY A 41 18.79 14.87 -5.36
CA GLY A 41 19.52 15.68 -6.32
C GLY A 41 20.02 14.89 -7.53
N ALA A 42 20.61 15.58 -8.48
CA ALA A 42 21.10 15.00 -9.73
C ALA A 42 22.07 13.84 -9.45
N GLY A 43 21.80 12.68 -10.05
CA GLY A 43 22.62 11.48 -9.86
C GLY A 43 22.57 10.86 -8.45
N GLY A 44 21.66 11.34 -7.58
CA GLY A 44 21.58 10.85 -6.20
C GLY A 44 22.78 11.25 -5.32
N LEU A 45 23.49 12.30 -5.66
CA LEU A 45 24.69 12.78 -4.97
C LEU A 45 24.39 13.41 -3.60
N GLY A 46 23.15 13.87 -3.38
CA GLY A 46 22.69 14.34 -2.07
C GLY A 46 22.54 13.18 -1.09
N THR A 47 23.08 13.30 0.10
CA THR A 47 23.00 12.35 1.20
C THR A 47 22.59 13.07 2.49
N PRO A 48 22.25 12.37 3.59
CA PRO A 48 22.03 13.02 4.89
C PRO A 48 23.20 13.89 5.35
N ASP A 49 24.44 13.50 5.06
CA ASP A 49 25.61 14.30 5.44
C ASP A 49 25.75 15.57 4.59
N VAL A 50 25.36 15.52 3.32
CA VAL A 50 25.27 16.71 2.47
C VAL A 50 24.21 17.66 3.02
N ILE A 51 23.02 17.17 3.43
CA ILE A 51 22.01 18.03 4.07
C ILE A 51 22.58 18.69 5.32
N LYS A 52 23.24 17.93 6.20
CA LYS A 52 23.86 18.46 7.43
C LYS A 52 24.81 19.62 7.12
N ALA A 53 25.75 19.40 6.18
CA ALA A 53 26.71 20.42 5.80
C ALA A 53 26.04 21.71 5.29
N LEU A 54 24.91 21.62 4.61
CA LEU A 54 24.18 22.76 4.03
C LEU A 54 23.30 23.51 5.02
N VAL A 55 22.75 22.83 6.03
CA VAL A 55 21.69 23.41 6.85
C VAL A 55 22.01 23.56 8.34
N GLU A 56 22.90 22.77 8.92
CA GLU A 56 23.31 22.92 10.32
C GLU A 56 23.95 24.30 10.62
N PRO A 57 24.76 24.89 9.72
CA PRO A 57 25.24 26.28 9.89
C PRO A 57 24.11 27.32 9.97
N LYS A 58 22.92 26.99 9.47
CA LYS A 58 21.71 27.83 9.51
C LYS A 58 20.82 27.53 10.72
N GLY A 59 21.25 26.66 11.64
CA GLY A 59 20.49 26.29 12.83
C GLY A 59 19.38 25.25 12.57
N ILE A 60 19.36 24.60 11.41
CA ILE A 60 18.38 23.56 11.07
C ILE A 60 18.95 22.18 11.44
N GLN A 61 18.19 21.39 12.20
CA GLN A 61 18.62 20.07 12.66
C GLN A 61 18.43 19.00 11.56
N VAL A 62 19.27 17.94 11.58
CA VAL A 62 19.16 16.81 10.66
C VAL A 62 19.19 15.49 11.43
N TYR A 63 18.15 14.71 11.29
CA TYR A 63 18.00 13.39 11.89
C TYR A 63 18.04 12.31 10.79
N ALA A 64 19.17 11.60 10.70
CA ALA A 64 19.30 10.42 9.84
C ALA A 64 18.87 9.18 10.61
N LEU A 65 17.68 8.64 10.29
CA LEU A 65 17.10 7.50 10.98
C LEU A 65 17.69 6.19 10.47
N THR A 66 18.07 5.31 11.40
CA THR A 66 18.46 3.95 11.07
C THR A 66 17.28 3.17 10.49
N LEU A 67 17.53 2.39 9.45
CA LEU A 67 16.50 1.55 8.83
C LEU A 67 16.07 0.46 9.81
N ALA A 68 14.75 0.25 9.89
CA ALA A 68 14.20 -0.85 10.68
C ALA A 68 14.71 -2.20 10.12
N LYS A 69 15.02 -3.13 11.02
CA LYS A 69 15.36 -4.51 10.67
C LYS A 69 14.19 -5.42 11.02
N CYS A 70 13.96 -6.41 10.19
CA CYS A 70 13.02 -7.48 10.47
C CYS A 70 13.82 -8.74 10.84
N ASN A 71 13.60 -9.26 12.04
CA ASN A 71 14.31 -10.44 12.53
C ASN A 71 13.98 -11.70 11.73
N GLU A 72 12.78 -11.78 11.15
CA GLU A 72 12.32 -12.95 10.38
C GLU A 72 13.10 -13.14 9.07
N VAL A 73 13.53 -12.04 8.43
CA VAL A 73 14.24 -12.08 7.15
C VAL A 73 15.71 -11.65 7.26
N GLN A 74 16.15 -11.20 8.43
CA GLN A 74 17.49 -10.65 8.70
C GLN A 74 17.91 -9.50 7.76
N GLU A 75 16.94 -8.85 7.14
CA GLU A 75 17.11 -7.76 6.20
C GLU A 75 16.48 -6.46 6.73
N HIS A 76 16.87 -5.35 6.12
CA HIS A 76 16.22 -4.08 6.37
C HIS A 76 14.84 -4.03 5.74
N VAL A 77 13.87 -3.52 6.50
CA VAL A 77 12.52 -3.27 5.97
C VAL A 77 12.62 -2.25 4.85
N SER A 78 12.14 -2.62 3.67
CA SER A 78 12.13 -1.77 2.48
C SER A 78 10.84 -1.95 1.68
N SER A 79 10.49 -0.93 0.90
CA SER A 79 9.33 -1.01 0.00
C SER A 79 9.48 -2.11 -1.05
N THR A 80 10.71 -2.42 -1.48
CA THR A 80 10.99 -3.50 -2.43
C THR A 80 10.67 -4.85 -1.80
N LEU A 81 11.20 -5.13 -0.61
CA LEU A 81 10.95 -6.37 0.12
C LEU A 81 9.44 -6.59 0.37
N ILE A 82 8.74 -5.53 0.80
CA ILE A 82 7.29 -5.58 1.02
C ILE A 82 6.55 -5.91 -0.28
N ARG A 83 6.87 -5.24 -1.40
CA ARG A 83 6.21 -5.51 -2.69
C ARG A 83 6.46 -6.93 -3.17
N GLU A 84 7.67 -7.45 -3.04
CA GLU A 84 7.97 -8.85 -3.42
C GLU A 84 7.17 -9.84 -2.55
N ALA A 85 7.08 -9.60 -1.24
CA ALA A 85 6.25 -10.42 -0.37
C ALA A 85 4.75 -10.35 -0.73
N VAL A 86 4.23 -9.17 -1.13
CA VAL A 86 2.85 -9.02 -1.63
C VAL A 86 2.65 -9.82 -2.91
N LYS A 87 3.57 -9.75 -3.89
CA LYS A 87 3.48 -10.45 -5.17
C LYS A 87 3.41 -11.97 -5.04
N VAL A 88 3.93 -12.53 -3.96
CA VAL A 88 3.85 -13.97 -3.68
C VAL A 88 2.76 -14.33 -2.66
N GLY A 89 1.99 -13.34 -2.19
CA GLY A 89 0.88 -13.55 -1.27
C GLY A 89 1.28 -13.87 0.18
N HIS A 90 2.52 -13.57 0.58
CA HIS A 90 3.03 -13.87 1.92
C HIS A 90 2.62 -12.77 2.92
N PHE A 91 1.30 -12.67 3.19
CA PHE A 91 0.74 -11.56 3.96
C PHE A 91 1.15 -11.56 5.43
N GLU A 92 1.44 -12.70 6.03
CA GLU A 92 1.97 -12.75 7.39
C GLU A 92 3.29 -11.96 7.48
N LEU A 93 4.20 -12.17 6.52
CA LEU A 93 5.44 -11.40 6.44
C LEU A 93 5.18 -9.93 6.09
N VAL A 94 4.30 -9.66 5.10
CA VAL A 94 3.93 -8.29 4.72
C VAL A 94 3.43 -7.50 5.94
N ASN A 95 2.56 -8.10 6.74
CA ASN A 95 1.96 -7.46 7.91
C ASN A 95 3.01 -7.22 9.02
N THR A 96 3.94 -8.16 9.20
CA THR A 96 5.10 -7.99 10.10
C THR A 96 6.00 -6.83 9.62
N LEU A 97 6.35 -6.80 8.33
CA LEU A 97 7.20 -5.74 7.75
C LEU A 97 6.55 -4.36 7.81
N LEU A 98 5.24 -4.28 7.63
CA LEU A 98 4.48 -3.03 7.72
C LEU A 98 4.19 -2.59 9.16
N GLY A 99 4.25 -3.52 10.14
CA GLY A 99 3.79 -3.30 11.51
C GLY A 99 2.27 -3.11 11.62
N ARG A 100 1.52 -3.44 10.56
CA ARG A 100 0.06 -3.39 10.47
C ARG A 100 -0.43 -4.26 9.31
N PRO A 101 -1.72 -4.63 9.26
CA PRO A 101 -2.26 -5.34 8.12
C PRO A 101 -2.10 -4.54 6.81
N PHE A 102 -1.77 -5.25 5.74
CA PHE A 102 -1.87 -4.70 4.39
C PHE A 102 -3.34 -4.45 4.07
N MET A 103 -3.65 -3.25 3.58
CA MET A 103 -5.03 -2.86 3.36
C MET A 103 -5.21 -1.95 2.15
N PHE A 104 -6.42 -1.95 1.60
CA PHE A 104 -6.89 -0.90 0.70
C PHE A 104 -8.25 -0.36 1.12
N LYS A 105 -8.57 0.84 0.64
CA LYS A 105 -9.91 1.42 0.73
C LYS A 105 -10.58 1.33 -0.64
N GLY A 106 -11.86 0.98 -0.64
CA GLY A 106 -12.64 0.90 -1.85
C GLY A 106 -14.13 1.10 -1.59
N THR A 107 -14.86 1.45 -2.63
CA THR A 107 -16.32 1.55 -2.61
C THR A 107 -16.92 0.20 -2.97
N VAL A 108 -17.92 -0.25 -2.23
CA VAL A 108 -18.67 -1.46 -2.54
C VAL A 108 -19.45 -1.26 -3.83
N ILE A 109 -19.15 -2.06 -4.84
CA ILE A 109 -19.81 -2.05 -6.13
C ILE A 109 -20.79 -3.22 -6.27
N GLU A 110 -21.71 -3.11 -7.20
CA GLU A 110 -22.59 -4.22 -7.56
C GLU A 110 -21.80 -5.30 -8.31
N GLY A 111 -21.96 -6.56 -7.90
CA GLY A 111 -21.38 -7.74 -8.55
C GLY A 111 -22.43 -8.57 -9.30
N ASP A 112 -22.04 -9.75 -9.77
CA ASP A 112 -22.90 -10.65 -10.57
C ASP A 112 -24.02 -11.31 -9.75
N ARG A 113 -24.12 -11.03 -8.44
CA ARG A 113 -25.13 -11.56 -7.50
C ARG A 113 -25.15 -13.10 -7.38
N ARG A 114 -24.18 -13.81 -7.94
CA ARG A 114 -24.12 -15.29 -7.91
C ARG A 114 -24.01 -15.83 -6.48
N GLY A 115 -23.17 -15.21 -5.66
CA GLY A 115 -23.02 -15.58 -4.26
C GLY A 115 -24.32 -15.49 -3.45
N ARG A 116 -25.18 -14.51 -3.75
CA ARG A 116 -26.50 -14.37 -3.09
C ARG A 116 -27.44 -15.55 -3.40
N ILE A 117 -27.41 -16.05 -4.63
CA ILE A 117 -28.20 -17.23 -5.04
C ILE A 117 -27.75 -18.47 -4.30
N LEU A 118 -26.44 -18.58 -4.03
CA LEU A 118 -25.83 -19.71 -3.32
C LEU A 118 -25.88 -19.57 -1.79
N GLY A 119 -26.46 -18.48 -1.25
CA GLY A 119 -26.53 -18.26 0.20
C GLY A 119 -25.28 -17.60 0.81
N PHE A 120 -24.31 -17.20 -0.01
CA PHE A 120 -23.07 -16.56 0.41
C PHE A 120 -22.93 -15.18 -0.24
N PRO A 121 -23.68 -14.15 0.19
CA PRO A 121 -23.59 -12.81 -0.39
C PRO A 121 -22.17 -12.27 -0.25
N THR A 122 -21.66 -11.65 -1.32
CA THR A 122 -20.32 -11.06 -1.37
C THR A 122 -20.39 -9.55 -1.57
N LEU A 123 -19.48 -8.83 -0.94
CA LEU A 123 -19.15 -7.45 -1.28
C LEU A 123 -18.13 -7.47 -2.41
N ASN A 124 -18.30 -6.60 -3.37
CA ASN A 124 -17.44 -6.51 -4.54
C ASN A 124 -16.68 -5.19 -4.54
N PHE A 125 -15.39 -5.24 -4.88
CA PHE A 125 -14.50 -4.09 -4.99
C PHE A 125 -13.68 -4.18 -6.27
N LEU A 126 -13.28 -3.02 -6.81
CA LEU A 126 -12.18 -2.95 -7.76
C LEU A 126 -10.88 -2.82 -6.98
N TYR A 127 -9.90 -3.69 -7.28
CA TYR A 127 -8.58 -3.59 -6.64
C TYR A 127 -7.86 -2.34 -7.15
N PRO A 128 -7.27 -1.51 -6.26
CA PRO A 128 -6.63 -0.27 -6.68
C PRO A 128 -5.38 -0.53 -7.52
N LYS A 129 -5.31 0.09 -8.70
CA LYS A 129 -4.18 -0.06 -9.66
C LYS A 129 -2.84 0.44 -9.10
N GLU A 130 -2.88 1.37 -8.15
CA GLU A 130 -1.72 1.99 -7.53
C GLU A 130 -1.03 1.06 -6.53
N LEU A 131 -1.71 0.02 -6.09
CA LEU A 131 -1.15 -0.96 -5.16
C LEU A 131 -0.50 -2.12 -5.90
N THR A 132 0.52 -2.70 -5.27
CA THR A 132 1.11 -3.95 -5.76
C THR A 132 0.04 -5.04 -5.73
N LEU A 133 -0.20 -5.66 -6.89
CA LEU A 133 -1.20 -6.70 -7.05
C LEU A 133 -0.70 -8.01 -6.43
N PRO A 134 -1.48 -8.61 -5.50
CA PRO A 134 -1.21 -9.96 -5.01
C PRO A 134 -1.56 -11.03 -6.06
N PRO A 135 -1.19 -12.29 -5.85
CA PRO A 135 -1.65 -13.39 -6.70
C PRO A 135 -3.17 -13.55 -6.67
N ASP A 136 -3.74 -14.01 -7.75
CA ASP A 136 -5.15 -14.44 -7.78
C ASP A 136 -5.35 -15.61 -6.82
N GLY A 137 -6.39 -15.49 -5.96
CA GLY A 137 -6.58 -16.48 -4.92
C GLY A 137 -7.58 -16.10 -3.85
N VAL A 138 -7.68 -16.99 -2.88
CA VAL A 138 -8.59 -16.86 -1.75
C VAL A 138 -7.82 -16.44 -0.50
N TYR A 139 -8.34 -15.42 0.18
CA TYR A 139 -7.68 -14.72 1.29
C TYR A 139 -8.52 -14.69 2.55
N VAL A 140 -7.89 -14.78 3.70
CA VAL A 140 -8.47 -14.35 4.99
C VAL A 140 -8.45 -12.83 5.03
N ASN A 141 -9.60 -12.24 5.33
CA ASN A 141 -9.78 -10.80 5.32
C ASN A 141 -10.51 -10.30 6.56
N ARG A 142 -10.30 -9.03 6.89
CA ARG A 142 -11.20 -8.24 7.71
C ARG A 142 -11.63 -7.02 6.94
N VAL A 143 -12.88 -6.63 7.09
CA VAL A 143 -13.43 -5.46 6.40
C VAL A 143 -14.08 -4.53 7.41
N PHE A 144 -13.64 -3.28 7.41
CA PHE A 144 -14.30 -2.21 8.15
C PHE A 144 -15.35 -1.57 7.26
N ILE A 145 -16.59 -1.68 7.66
CA ILE A 145 -17.72 -1.11 6.95
C ILE A 145 -18.85 -0.78 7.93
N ASP A 146 -19.59 0.27 7.68
CA ASP A 146 -20.72 0.71 8.53
C ASP A 146 -20.31 0.83 10.02
N GLY A 147 -19.08 1.37 10.27
CA GLY A 147 -18.55 1.63 11.61
C GLY A 147 -18.03 0.42 12.37
N LYS A 148 -17.98 -0.78 11.76
CA LYS A 148 -17.56 -2.02 12.43
C LYS A 148 -16.61 -2.85 11.57
N TRP A 149 -15.81 -3.69 12.23
CA TRP A 149 -14.99 -4.72 11.60
C TRP A 149 -15.75 -6.03 11.50
N TYR A 150 -15.68 -6.67 10.35
CA TYR A 150 -16.20 -8.01 10.07
C TYR A 150 -15.09 -8.88 9.54
N GLU A 151 -15.08 -10.14 9.95
CA GLU A 151 -14.19 -11.15 9.39
C GLU A 151 -14.82 -11.77 8.15
N GLY A 152 -13.99 -12.22 7.21
CA GLY A 152 -14.47 -12.79 5.96
C GLY A 152 -13.41 -13.51 5.16
N VAL A 153 -13.85 -14.08 4.07
CA VAL A 153 -13.02 -14.75 3.07
C VAL A 153 -13.26 -14.09 1.72
N GLY A 154 -12.19 -13.60 1.10
CA GLY A 154 -12.26 -12.90 -0.18
C GLY A 154 -11.55 -13.67 -1.29
N ASN A 155 -12.01 -13.49 -2.51
CA ASN A 155 -11.38 -13.95 -3.72
C ASN A 155 -10.89 -12.76 -4.55
N LEU A 156 -9.61 -12.73 -4.87
CA LEU A 156 -9.02 -11.84 -5.87
C LEU A 156 -8.89 -12.61 -7.16
N GLY A 157 -9.38 -12.07 -8.24
CA GLY A 157 -9.27 -12.73 -9.54
C GLY A 157 -9.57 -11.79 -10.70
N ASP A 158 -9.20 -12.24 -11.88
CA ASP A 158 -9.51 -11.56 -13.13
C ASP A 158 -11.00 -11.70 -13.45
N ASN A 159 -11.63 -10.61 -13.83
CA ASN A 159 -12.99 -10.64 -14.35
C ASN A 159 -12.97 -10.25 -15.84
N PRO A 160 -13.05 -11.23 -16.76
CA PRO A 160 -12.98 -10.98 -18.20
C PRO A 160 -14.16 -10.19 -18.77
N THR A 161 -15.19 -9.88 -17.97
CA THR A 161 -16.43 -9.23 -18.42
C THR A 161 -16.32 -7.71 -18.54
N PHE A 162 -15.24 -7.09 -18.09
CA PHE A 162 -15.03 -5.65 -18.25
C PHE A 162 -13.86 -5.39 -19.21
N GLU A 163 -14.09 -4.57 -20.23
CA GLU A 163 -13.09 -4.12 -21.24
C GLU A 163 -11.85 -3.41 -20.64
N ASN A 164 -11.87 -3.11 -19.34
CA ASN A 164 -10.76 -2.55 -18.60
C ASN A 164 -10.22 -3.61 -17.63
N GLN A 165 -8.95 -3.95 -17.77
CA GLN A 165 -8.14 -4.87 -16.96
C GLN A 165 -8.12 -4.53 -15.47
N TYR A 166 -9.26 -4.64 -14.77
CA TYR A 166 -9.34 -4.47 -13.32
C TYR A 166 -9.50 -5.82 -12.65
N HIS A 167 -8.64 -6.11 -11.69
CA HIS A 167 -8.87 -7.22 -10.78
C HIS A 167 -10.05 -6.89 -9.88
N ARG A 168 -10.96 -7.84 -9.75
CA ARG A 168 -12.08 -7.76 -8.83
C ARG A 168 -11.71 -8.48 -7.54
N PHE A 169 -12.06 -7.86 -6.44
CA PHE A 169 -11.98 -8.47 -5.13
C PHE A 169 -13.41 -8.68 -4.60
N GLU A 170 -13.79 -9.93 -4.41
CA GLU A 170 -15.08 -10.33 -3.86
C GLU A 170 -14.86 -10.90 -2.46
N VAL A 171 -15.56 -10.38 -1.45
CA VAL A 171 -15.42 -10.86 -0.07
C VAL A 171 -16.76 -11.23 0.53
N HIS A 172 -16.88 -12.45 1.04
CA HIS A 172 -17.97 -12.91 1.87
C HIS A 172 -17.64 -12.60 3.33
N LEU A 173 -18.51 -11.80 3.98
CA LEU A 173 -18.35 -11.43 5.38
C LEU A 173 -19.19 -12.36 6.25
N PHE A 174 -18.62 -12.84 7.35
CA PHE A 174 -19.33 -13.64 8.31
C PHE A 174 -20.28 -12.79 9.14
N ASN A 175 -21.50 -13.31 9.40
CA ASN A 175 -22.52 -12.63 10.19
C ASN A 175 -22.89 -11.21 9.66
N PHE A 176 -22.92 -11.05 8.34
CA PHE A 176 -23.23 -9.82 7.68
C PHE A 176 -24.28 -10.04 6.58
N ASP A 177 -25.42 -9.34 6.68
CA ASP A 177 -26.56 -9.49 5.78
C ASP A 177 -27.12 -8.17 5.23
N LYS A 178 -26.35 -7.06 5.45
CA LYS A 178 -26.78 -5.72 5.03
C LYS A 178 -26.50 -5.46 3.56
N MET A 179 -27.34 -4.63 2.94
CA MET A 179 -27.11 -4.07 1.61
C MET A 179 -26.33 -2.76 1.77
N VAL A 180 -25.10 -2.73 1.24
CA VAL A 180 -24.12 -1.63 1.47
C VAL A 180 -23.48 -1.15 0.17
N TYR A 181 -24.17 -1.24 -0.95
CA TYR A 181 -23.67 -0.68 -2.21
C TYR A 181 -23.43 0.82 -2.09
N GLY A 182 -22.28 1.28 -2.61
CA GLY A 182 -21.85 2.67 -2.52
C GLY A 182 -21.17 3.06 -1.21
N TYR A 183 -21.13 2.17 -0.21
CA TYR A 183 -20.40 2.43 1.03
C TYR A 183 -18.90 2.31 0.81
N GLU A 184 -18.14 3.18 1.46
CA GLU A 184 -16.69 3.02 1.57
C GLU A 184 -16.35 1.96 2.62
N ALA A 185 -15.39 1.11 2.29
CA ALA A 185 -14.88 0.10 3.19
C ALA A 185 -13.34 0.08 3.18
N THR A 186 -12.76 -0.40 4.29
CA THR A 186 -11.34 -0.73 4.37
C THR A 186 -11.21 -2.24 4.42
N VAL A 187 -10.43 -2.82 3.50
CA VAL A 187 -10.21 -4.26 3.40
C VAL A 187 -8.78 -4.58 3.83
N GLU A 188 -8.62 -5.43 4.83
CA GLU A 188 -7.35 -5.96 5.30
C GLU A 188 -7.09 -7.36 4.75
N PHE A 189 -5.83 -7.61 4.35
CA PHE A 189 -5.35 -8.94 3.95
C PHE A 189 -4.51 -9.55 5.07
N TRP A 190 -4.88 -10.75 5.49
CA TRP A 190 -4.21 -11.45 6.58
C TRP A 190 -3.41 -12.64 6.11
N LYS A 191 -3.97 -13.45 5.21
CA LYS A 191 -3.35 -14.69 4.75
C LYS A 191 -3.89 -15.12 3.39
N LEU A 192 -3.03 -15.60 2.51
CA LEU A 192 -3.41 -16.35 1.32
C LEU A 192 -3.73 -17.79 1.73
N LEU A 193 -4.97 -18.23 1.52
CA LEU A 193 -5.40 -19.59 1.84
C LEU A 193 -5.04 -20.57 0.74
N ARG A 194 -5.28 -20.17 -0.52
CA ARG A 194 -4.97 -20.97 -1.72
C ARG A 194 -4.99 -20.09 -2.96
N PRO A 195 -4.29 -20.46 -4.03
CA PRO A 195 -4.45 -19.86 -5.35
C PRO A 195 -5.90 -20.00 -5.85
N GLU A 196 -6.26 -19.18 -6.84
CA GLU A 196 -7.53 -19.33 -7.55
C GLU A 196 -7.59 -20.72 -8.22
N LYS A 197 -8.76 -21.33 -8.18
CA LYS A 197 -9.01 -22.62 -8.86
C LYS A 197 -10.29 -22.50 -9.65
N ARG A 198 -10.22 -22.78 -10.93
CA ARG A 198 -11.41 -22.95 -11.77
C ARG A 198 -12.02 -24.31 -11.50
N PHE A 199 -13.32 -24.34 -11.30
CA PHE A 199 -14.10 -25.57 -11.17
C PHE A 199 -14.92 -25.75 -12.44
N ASP A 200 -14.89 -26.97 -13.00
CA ASP A 200 -15.57 -27.29 -14.26
C ASP A 200 -17.11 -27.36 -14.12
N SER A 201 -17.60 -27.43 -12.89
CA SER A 201 -19.04 -27.36 -12.56
C SER A 201 -19.24 -26.82 -11.14
N LEU A 202 -20.40 -26.21 -10.92
CA LEU A 202 -20.95 -25.90 -9.59
C LEU A 202 -21.64 -27.12 -9.01
#